data_90f91cf93f681cff39170e534eaba791
#
_entry.id   90f91cf93f681cff39170e534eaba791
#
_cell.length_a   1.000
_cell.length_b   1.000
_cell.length_c   1.000
_cell.angle_alpha   90.00
_cell.angle_beta   90.00
_cell.angle_gamma   90.00
#
_symmetry.space_group_name_H-M   'P 1'
#
loop_
_entity.id
_entity.type
_entity.pdbx_description
1 polymer ?
#
loop_
_entity_poly.entity_id
_entity_poly.type
_entity_poly.pdbx_seq_one_letter_code
_entity_poly.pdbx_strand_id
1 'polypeptide(L)'
;LGDSVTTDHISPAGAIKTDSPAGKYLTSRGVERRDFNSYGSRRGNHEVMIRGTFANIRLRNQLAPGTEGGVTIKDGEQLSIYDASRQYIDEGVPLIVLGGKEYGSGSSRDWAAKGTLLLGVRAVLVESFERIHRSNLIGMGVLPLQYRAGESAASLGLTGTETFDIRGVEELNSGNIPNEVVVRADGKEFRAQVRIDTPGEADYYRHGGIMQYVLRSLLEGSGDNQAS
;
A
#
# COMPACT_ATOMS: atom_id res chain seq x y z
N LEU A 1 -10.26 5.97 -1.78
CA LEU A 1 -10.49 5.30 -3.07
C LEU A 1 -11.90 4.68 -3.07
N GLY A 2 -12.49 4.43 -4.25
CA GLY A 2 -13.79 3.77 -4.38
C GLY A 2 -13.73 2.24 -4.44
N ASP A 3 -14.83 1.64 -4.95
CA ASP A 3 -14.95 0.21 -5.19
C ASP A 3 -14.09 -0.26 -6.38
N SER A 4 -13.82 -1.55 -6.43
CA SER A 4 -13.18 -2.24 -7.55
C SER A 4 -11.86 -1.60 -8.02
N VAL A 5 -11.06 -1.12 -7.06
CA VAL A 5 -9.68 -0.68 -7.35
C VAL A 5 -8.84 -1.93 -7.63
N THR A 6 -8.53 -2.14 -8.89
CA THR A 6 -7.80 -3.34 -9.34
C THR A 6 -6.30 -3.22 -9.13
N THR A 7 -5.59 -4.33 -9.21
CA THR A 7 -4.11 -4.36 -9.23
C THR A 7 -3.53 -3.57 -10.40
N ASP A 8 -4.27 -3.41 -11.51
CA ASP A 8 -3.88 -2.59 -12.67
C ASP A 8 -4.03 -1.09 -12.40
N HIS A 9 -4.90 -0.69 -11.47
CA HIS A 9 -4.99 0.69 -11.00
C HIS A 9 -3.82 1.03 -10.05
N ILE A 10 -3.34 0.05 -9.29
CA ILE A 10 -2.28 0.23 -8.29
C ILE A 10 -0.90 0.07 -8.92
N SER A 11 -0.64 -1.04 -9.59
CA SER A 11 0.63 -1.31 -10.26
C SER A 11 0.68 -0.61 -11.61
N PRO A 12 1.75 0.14 -11.92
CA PRO A 12 1.81 0.89 -13.16
C PRO A 12 1.89 -0.02 -14.39
N ALA A 13 1.23 0.41 -15.46
CA ALA A 13 1.24 -0.24 -16.77
C ALA A 13 1.22 0.81 -17.88
N GLY A 14 1.55 0.39 -19.10
CA GLY A 14 1.52 1.24 -20.28
C GLY A 14 2.70 2.20 -20.41
N ALA A 15 2.53 3.22 -21.26
CA ALA A 15 3.58 4.18 -21.58
C ALA A 15 3.86 5.15 -20.42
N ILE A 16 5.12 5.55 -20.30
CA ILE A 16 5.56 6.54 -19.32
C ILE A 16 5.40 7.93 -19.93
N LYS A 17 4.58 8.77 -19.30
CA LYS A 17 4.40 10.16 -19.74
C LYS A 17 5.57 11.03 -19.30
N THR A 18 5.96 11.98 -20.16
CA THR A 18 7.12 12.87 -19.92
C THR A 18 6.96 13.74 -18.68
N ASP A 19 5.75 14.23 -18.47
CA ASP A 19 5.37 15.12 -17.36
C ASP A 19 5.07 14.37 -16.03
N SER A 20 5.03 13.04 -16.09
CA SER A 20 4.84 12.21 -14.89
C SER A 20 6.09 12.18 -14.01
N PRO A 21 5.96 11.85 -12.70
CA PRO A 21 7.12 11.65 -11.82
C PRO A 21 8.15 10.65 -12.39
N ALA A 22 7.69 9.58 -13.05
CA ALA A 22 8.57 8.60 -13.69
C ALA A 22 9.29 9.19 -14.92
N GLY A 23 8.59 9.97 -15.75
CA GLY A 23 9.20 10.65 -16.91
C GLY A 23 10.24 11.68 -16.50
N LYS A 24 9.95 12.50 -15.49
CA LYS A 24 10.90 13.45 -14.91
C LYS A 24 12.15 12.77 -14.36
N TYR A 25 11.95 11.63 -13.67
CA TYR A 25 13.07 10.82 -13.16
C TYR A 25 13.96 10.30 -14.31
N LEU A 26 13.38 9.73 -15.36
CA LEU A 26 14.13 9.23 -16.50
C LEU A 26 14.89 10.35 -17.22
N THR A 27 14.25 11.50 -17.43
CA THR A 27 14.89 12.68 -18.02
C THR A 27 16.06 13.15 -17.17
N SER A 28 15.94 13.19 -15.84
CA SER A 28 17.03 13.56 -14.92
C SER A 28 18.21 12.59 -14.95
N ARG A 29 18.00 11.37 -15.45
CA ARG A 29 19.03 10.35 -15.67
C ARG A 29 19.57 10.34 -17.10
N GLY A 30 19.22 11.35 -17.92
CA GLY A 30 19.70 11.48 -19.28
C GLY A 30 19.02 10.55 -20.30
N VAL A 31 17.89 9.91 -19.93
CA VAL A 31 17.12 9.09 -20.86
C VAL A 31 16.26 9.99 -21.73
N GLU A 32 16.38 9.86 -23.04
CA GLU A 32 15.56 10.62 -23.99
C GLU A 32 14.13 10.06 -24.03
N ARG A 33 13.14 10.92 -24.34
CA ARG A 33 11.73 10.53 -24.41
C ARG A 33 11.47 9.31 -25.30
N ARG A 34 12.16 9.21 -26.44
CA ARG A 34 12.02 8.08 -27.37
C ARG A 34 12.43 6.73 -26.74
N ASP A 35 13.26 6.77 -25.68
CA ASP A 35 13.83 5.60 -25.00
C ASP A 35 13.15 5.32 -23.65
N PHE A 36 12.07 6.04 -23.31
CA PHE A 36 11.33 5.82 -22.07
C PHE A 36 10.73 4.42 -21.98
N ASN A 37 10.26 3.92 -23.13
CA ASN A 37 9.52 2.65 -23.20
C ASN A 37 8.26 2.66 -22.30
N SER A 38 7.91 1.50 -21.78
CA SER A 38 6.77 1.31 -20.89
C SER A 38 7.19 0.95 -19.47
N TYR A 39 6.28 1.07 -18.52
CA TYR A 39 6.49 0.56 -17.16
C TYR A 39 6.81 -0.95 -17.16
N GLY A 40 6.16 -1.73 -18.00
CA GLY A 40 6.43 -3.17 -18.13
C GLY A 40 7.87 -3.48 -18.55
N SER A 41 8.44 -2.71 -19.48
CA SER A 41 9.83 -2.85 -19.90
C SER A 41 10.83 -2.43 -18.80
N ARG A 42 10.40 -1.57 -17.89
CA ARG A 42 11.22 -1.04 -16.79
C ARG A 42 10.85 -1.62 -15.42
N ARG A 43 10.13 -2.72 -15.38
CA ARG A 43 9.66 -3.35 -14.13
C ARG A 43 10.79 -3.72 -13.15
N GLY A 44 12.01 -3.91 -13.61
CA GLY A 44 13.19 -4.13 -12.78
C GLY A 44 13.76 -2.86 -12.14
N ASN A 45 13.31 -1.68 -12.57
CA ASN A 45 13.70 -0.40 -11.99
C ASN A 45 12.62 0.09 -11.00
N HIS A 46 12.85 -0.14 -9.71
CA HIS A 46 11.89 0.23 -8.67
C HIS A 46 11.64 1.74 -8.60
N GLU A 47 12.62 2.56 -8.95
CA GLU A 47 12.49 4.01 -8.98
C GLU A 47 11.48 4.49 -10.03
N VAL A 48 11.43 3.84 -11.17
CA VAL A 48 10.42 4.09 -12.19
C VAL A 48 9.06 3.57 -11.72
N MET A 49 9.04 2.35 -11.22
CA MET A 49 7.80 1.67 -10.83
C MET A 49 7.08 2.35 -9.68
N ILE A 50 7.79 2.80 -8.64
CA ILE A 50 7.17 3.49 -7.51
C ILE A 50 6.51 4.81 -7.94
N ARG A 51 7.11 5.51 -8.89
CA ARG A 51 6.58 6.78 -9.41
C ARG A 51 5.32 6.63 -10.24
N GLY A 52 5.02 5.42 -10.71
CA GLY A 52 3.79 5.06 -11.41
C GLY A 52 2.76 4.35 -10.54
N THR A 53 3.08 4.05 -9.28
CA THR A 53 2.17 3.35 -8.38
C THR A 53 1.00 4.29 -8.00
N PHE A 54 -0.22 3.78 -8.08
CA PHE A 54 -1.47 4.56 -8.00
C PHE A 54 -1.58 5.70 -9.03
N ALA A 55 -0.87 5.64 -10.14
CA ALA A 55 -0.89 6.69 -11.16
C ALA A 55 -1.69 6.29 -12.42
N ASN A 56 -2.48 5.22 -12.37
CA ASN A 56 -3.35 4.86 -13.48
C ASN A 56 -4.34 5.98 -13.77
N ILE A 57 -4.50 6.32 -15.05
CA ILE A 57 -5.38 7.42 -15.50
C ILE A 57 -6.86 7.25 -15.11
N ARG A 58 -7.29 6.03 -14.79
CA ARG A 58 -8.66 5.72 -14.36
C ARG A 58 -8.84 5.75 -12.84
N LEU A 59 -7.74 5.88 -12.09
CA LEU A 59 -7.83 5.96 -10.63
C LEU A 59 -8.50 7.29 -10.24
N ARG A 60 -9.41 7.21 -9.29
CA ARG A 60 -10.06 8.38 -8.69
C ARG A 60 -9.79 8.39 -7.21
N ASN A 61 -9.06 9.41 -6.78
CA ASN A 61 -8.81 9.65 -5.37
C ASN A 61 -9.89 10.60 -4.83
N GLN A 62 -10.66 10.14 -3.86
CA GLN A 62 -11.76 10.92 -3.27
C GLN A 62 -11.26 12.15 -2.50
N LEU A 63 -9.98 12.19 -2.11
CA LEU A 63 -9.34 13.39 -1.55
C LEU A 63 -9.20 14.53 -2.57
N ALA A 64 -9.18 14.21 -3.86
CA ALA A 64 -9.08 15.17 -4.95
C ALA A 64 -10.29 15.04 -5.89
N PRO A 65 -11.51 15.42 -5.48
CA PRO A 65 -12.71 15.26 -6.27
C PRO A 65 -12.60 15.95 -7.64
N GLY A 66 -13.12 15.28 -8.68
CA GLY A 66 -13.06 15.81 -10.05
C GLY A 66 -11.74 15.59 -10.78
N THR A 67 -10.74 14.98 -10.14
CA THR A 67 -9.48 14.60 -10.77
C THR A 67 -9.44 13.10 -11.12
N GLU A 68 -8.61 12.76 -12.09
CA GLU A 68 -8.31 11.38 -12.48
C GLU A 68 -6.78 11.17 -12.47
N GLY A 69 -6.36 9.92 -12.25
CA GLY A 69 -4.94 9.56 -12.21
C GLY A 69 -4.34 9.62 -10.82
N GLY A 70 -3.02 9.64 -10.77
CA GLY A 70 -2.24 9.58 -9.53
C GLY A 70 -2.13 10.91 -8.80
N VAL A 71 -3.26 11.49 -8.43
CA VAL A 71 -3.38 12.80 -7.80
C VAL A 71 -3.90 12.67 -6.38
N THR A 72 -3.39 13.48 -5.47
CA THR A 72 -3.88 13.61 -4.08
C THR A 72 -3.80 15.05 -3.60
N ILE A 73 -4.33 15.30 -2.42
CA ILE A 73 -4.21 16.59 -1.72
C ILE A 73 -3.36 16.39 -0.47
N LYS A 74 -2.36 17.24 -0.28
CA LYS A 74 -1.59 17.38 0.95
C LYS A 74 -1.53 18.86 1.34
N ASP A 75 -1.89 19.18 2.57
CA ASP A 75 -1.88 20.56 3.11
C ASP A 75 -2.64 21.59 2.23
N GLY A 76 -3.69 21.13 1.55
CA GLY A 76 -4.49 21.95 0.63
C GLY A 76 -3.91 22.07 -0.78
N GLU A 77 -2.73 21.53 -1.05
CA GLU A 77 -2.09 21.52 -2.36
C GLU A 77 -2.35 20.22 -3.12
N GLN A 78 -2.58 20.33 -4.42
CA GLN A 78 -2.72 19.18 -5.30
C GLN A 78 -1.34 18.71 -5.77
N LEU A 79 -1.01 17.46 -5.45
CA LEU A 79 0.27 16.83 -5.78
C LEU A 79 0.06 15.48 -6.46
N SER A 80 1.11 14.95 -7.09
CA SER A 80 1.12 13.54 -7.44
C SER A 80 1.14 12.69 -6.15
N ILE A 81 0.52 11.51 -6.18
CA ILE A 81 0.57 10.58 -5.04
C ILE A 81 2.02 10.27 -4.67
N TYR A 82 2.90 10.12 -5.66
CA TYR A 82 4.33 9.90 -5.42
C TYR A 82 4.99 11.07 -4.67
N ASP A 83 4.81 12.30 -5.14
CA ASP A 83 5.46 13.47 -4.52
C ASP A 83 4.93 13.71 -3.09
N ALA A 84 3.61 13.58 -2.89
CA ALA A 84 3.02 13.66 -1.56
C ALA A 84 3.57 12.56 -0.62
N SER A 85 3.67 11.32 -1.11
CA SER A 85 4.21 10.20 -0.33
C SER A 85 5.66 10.45 0.10
N ARG A 86 6.48 11.06 -0.77
CA ARG A 86 7.87 11.41 -0.42
C ARG A 86 7.92 12.44 0.70
N GLN A 87 7.10 13.46 0.65
CA GLN A 87 7.02 14.45 1.73
C GLN A 87 6.62 13.79 3.06
N TYR A 88 5.59 12.94 3.08
CA TYR A 88 5.19 12.21 4.29
C TYR A 88 6.28 11.27 4.83
N ILE A 89 7.03 10.60 3.95
CA ILE A 89 8.15 9.76 4.38
C ILE A 89 9.26 10.61 5.02
N ASP A 90 9.58 11.75 4.43
CA ASP A 90 10.59 12.67 4.95
C ASP A 90 10.16 13.30 6.30
N GLU A 91 8.86 13.49 6.50
CA GLU A 91 8.24 13.92 7.76
C GLU A 91 8.11 12.78 8.80
N GLY A 92 8.39 11.53 8.41
CA GLY A 92 8.23 10.36 9.26
C GLY A 92 6.77 9.95 9.51
N VAL A 93 5.84 10.38 8.66
CA VAL A 93 4.40 10.11 8.77
C VAL A 93 4.01 8.89 7.94
N PRO A 94 3.60 7.78 8.57
CA PRO A 94 3.08 6.62 7.84
C PRO A 94 1.69 6.92 7.27
N LEU A 95 1.37 6.25 6.15
CA LEU A 95 0.12 6.46 5.43
C LEU A 95 -0.83 5.25 5.56
N ILE A 96 -2.11 5.52 5.36
CA ILE A 96 -3.18 4.52 5.23
C ILE A 96 -3.91 4.72 3.90
N VAL A 97 -4.35 3.64 3.29
CA VAL A 97 -5.27 3.67 2.14
C VAL A 97 -6.65 3.27 2.62
N LEU A 98 -7.65 4.09 2.34
CA LEU A 98 -9.06 3.76 2.49
C LEU A 98 -9.63 3.36 1.14
N GLY A 99 -10.33 2.24 1.06
CA GLY A 99 -10.95 1.75 -0.17
C GLY A 99 -12.34 1.14 0.06
N GLY A 100 -13.00 0.82 -1.03
CA GLY A 100 -14.31 0.19 -1.04
C GLY A 100 -14.24 -1.33 -1.19
N LYS A 101 -15.17 -1.87 -1.97
CA LYS A 101 -15.32 -3.32 -2.22
C LYS A 101 -14.32 -3.83 -3.27
N GLU A 102 -13.98 -5.11 -3.16
CA GLU A 102 -13.15 -5.84 -4.15
C GLU A 102 -11.78 -5.20 -4.40
N TYR A 103 -11.17 -4.64 -3.35
CA TYR A 103 -9.87 -4.01 -3.46
C TYR A 103 -8.78 -5.01 -3.86
N GLY A 104 -8.03 -4.68 -4.90
CA GLY A 104 -6.94 -5.51 -5.41
C GLY A 104 -7.38 -6.61 -6.36
N SER A 105 -8.60 -6.56 -6.91
CA SER A 105 -9.07 -7.48 -7.94
C SER A 105 -8.24 -7.39 -9.22
N GLY A 106 -8.32 -8.43 -10.07
CA GLY A 106 -7.58 -8.49 -11.33
C GLY A 106 -6.37 -9.40 -11.28
N SER A 107 -5.36 -9.12 -12.10
CA SER A 107 -4.13 -9.94 -12.20
C SER A 107 -3.33 -9.93 -10.91
N SER A 108 -2.77 -11.08 -10.52
CA SER A 108 -1.83 -11.14 -9.39
C SER A 108 -0.56 -10.36 -9.73
N ARG A 109 -0.32 -9.27 -9.00
CA ARG A 109 0.85 -8.41 -9.17
C ARG A 109 1.44 -8.07 -7.82
N ASP A 110 2.58 -8.64 -7.51
CA ASP A 110 3.33 -8.38 -6.26
C ASP A 110 3.65 -6.89 -6.13
N TRP A 111 3.89 -6.22 -7.25
CA TRP A 111 4.20 -4.79 -7.26
C TRP A 111 3.05 -3.94 -6.67
N ALA A 112 1.79 -4.35 -6.83
CA ALA A 112 0.67 -3.63 -6.26
C ALA A 112 0.79 -3.52 -4.72
N ALA A 113 1.30 -4.54 -4.06
CA ALA A 113 1.57 -4.51 -2.62
C ALA A 113 2.93 -3.86 -2.29
N LYS A 114 3.98 -4.18 -3.05
CA LYS A 114 5.32 -3.62 -2.86
C LYS A 114 5.36 -2.11 -3.07
N GLY A 115 4.75 -1.62 -4.14
CA GLY A 115 4.66 -0.18 -4.41
C GLY A 115 3.86 0.55 -3.33
N THR A 116 2.79 -0.04 -2.84
CA THR A 116 2.01 0.47 -1.71
C THR A 116 2.90 0.67 -0.49
N LEU A 117 3.68 -0.35 -0.09
CA LEU A 117 4.62 -0.23 1.02
C LEU A 117 5.67 0.86 0.78
N LEU A 118 6.26 0.90 -0.42
CA LEU A 118 7.33 1.85 -0.76
C LEU A 118 6.86 3.31 -0.79
N LEU A 119 5.57 3.55 -1.00
CA LEU A 119 4.94 4.86 -0.84
C LEU A 119 4.67 5.24 0.62
N GLY A 120 5.13 4.45 1.58
CA GLY A 120 4.95 4.75 3.01
C GLY A 120 3.63 4.26 3.61
N VAL A 121 2.81 3.54 2.85
CA VAL A 121 1.54 2.99 3.34
C VAL A 121 1.82 1.81 4.27
N ARG A 122 1.26 1.83 5.46
CA ARG A 122 1.41 0.78 6.49
C ARG A 122 0.14 -0.03 6.73
N ALA A 123 -1.00 0.52 6.38
CA ALA A 123 -2.28 -0.17 6.48
C ALA A 123 -3.17 0.13 5.27
N VAL A 124 -4.02 -0.82 4.94
CA VAL A 124 -5.07 -0.68 3.93
C VAL A 124 -6.39 -1.08 4.58
N LEU A 125 -7.35 -0.18 4.66
CA LEU A 125 -8.67 -0.38 5.27
C LEU A 125 -9.75 -0.30 4.19
N VAL A 126 -10.47 -1.39 3.97
CA VAL A 126 -11.43 -1.53 2.86
C VAL A 126 -12.69 -2.26 3.28
N GLU A 127 -13.73 -2.23 2.44
CA GLU A 127 -14.94 -3.00 2.65
C GLU A 127 -14.74 -4.49 2.33
N SER A 128 -13.95 -4.84 1.32
CA SER A 128 -13.53 -6.21 1.04
C SER A 128 -12.26 -6.25 0.19
N PHE A 129 -11.47 -7.32 0.37
CA PHE A 129 -10.26 -7.59 -0.39
C PHE A 129 -10.48 -8.70 -1.42
N GLU A 130 -9.75 -8.59 -2.54
CA GLU A 130 -9.40 -9.77 -3.31
C GLU A 130 -8.35 -10.58 -2.53
N ARG A 131 -8.52 -11.90 -2.48
CA ARG A 131 -7.75 -12.80 -1.60
C ARG A 131 -6.24 -12.75 -1.84
N ILE A 132 -5.81 -12.80 -3.11
CA ILE A 132 -4.39 -12.85 -3.44
C ILE A 132 -3.71 -11.51 -3.09
N HIS A 133 -4.36 -10.40 -3.41
CA HIS A 133 -3.82 -9.08 -3.09
C HIS A 133 -3.71 -8.85 -1.58
N ARG A 134 -4.72 -9.30 -0.80
CA ARG A 134 -4.65 -9.29 0.67
C ARG A 134 -3.41 -10.02 1.18
N SER A 135 -3.16 -11.25 0.69
CA SER A 135 -1.97 -12.02 1.08
C SER A 135 -0.67 -11.35 0.65
N ASN A 136 -0.65 -10.72 -0.52
CA ASN A 136 0.51 -9.97 -1.00
C ASN A 136 0.81 -8.75 -0.12
N LEU A 137 -0.21 -8.03 0.36
CA LEU A 137 -0.03 -6.93 1.32
C LEU A 137 0.68 -7.42 2.58
N ILE A 138 0.23 -8.53 3.17
CA ILE A 138 0.86 -9.15 4.34
C ILE A 138 2.30 -9.55 4.04
N GLY A 139 2.53 -10.20 2.91
CA GLY A 139 3.85 -10.60 2.45
C GLY A 139 4.82 -9.43 2.26
N MET A 140 4.33 -8.21 2.08
CA MET A 140 5.12 -6.97 2.01
C MET A 140 5.14 -6.19 3.33
N GLY A 141 4.45 -6.66 4.38
CA GLY A 141 4.42 -5.98 5.68
C GLY A 141 3.41 -4.83 5.77
N VAL A 142 2.38 -4.84 4.92
CA VAL A 142 1.26 -3.89 4.99
C VAL A 142 0.08 -4.56 5.69
N LEU A 143 -0.51 -3.90 6.69
CA LEU A 143 -1.63 -4.41 7.49
C LEU A 143 -2.95 -4.34 6.70
N PRO A 144 -3.59 -5.46 6.37
CA PRO A 144 -4.92 -5.44 5.77
C PRO A 144 -5.99 -5.37 6.86
N LEU A 145 -6.82 -4.35 6.80
CA LEU A 145 -7.96 -4.13 7.68
C LEU A 145 -9.25 -4.09 6.86
N GLN A 146 -10.34 -4.57 7.44
CA GLN A 146 -11.62 -4.58 6.79
C GLN A 146 -12.67 -3.93 7.70
N TYR A 147 -13.50 -3.06 7.12
CA TYR A 147 -14.67 -2.52 7.83
C TYR A 147 -15.60 -3.64 8.27
N ARG A 148 -16.33 -3.46 9.35
CA ARG A 148 -17.40 -4.36 9.76
C ARG A 148 -18.50 -4.39 8.70
N ALA A 149 -19.28 -5.45 8.70
CA ALA A 149 -20.41 -5.59 7.78
C ALA A 149 -21.34 -4.38 7.82
N GLY A 150 -21.57 -3.76 6.67
CA GLY A 150 -22.40 -2.56 6.53
C GLY A 150 -21.70 -1.23 6.82
N GLU A 151 -20.43 -1.26 7.24
CA GLU A 151 -19.64 -0.05 7.44
C GLU A 151 -18.75 0.22 6.22
N SER A 152 -18.49 1.50 5.98
CA SER A 152 -17.60 2.01 4.94
C SER A 152 -16.99 3.34 5.39
N ALA A 153 -16.02 3.85 4.66
CA ALA A 153 -15.50 5.20 4.92
C ALA A 153 -16.63 6.24 4.94
N ALA A 154 -17.56 6.14 3.99
CA ALA A 154 -18.70 7.06 3.89
C ALA A 154 -19.67 6.94 5.08
N SER A 155 -20.06 5.72 5.49
CA SER A 155 -20.98 5.51 6.61
C SER A 155 -20.40 5.96 7.95
N LEU A 156 -19.07 5.86 8.12
CA LEU A 156 -18.34 6.35 9.29
C LEU A 156 -18.01 7.85 9.19
N GLY A 157 -18.34 8.48 8.08
CA GLY A 157 -18.09 9.90 7.83
C GLY A 157 -16.61 10.23 7.72
N LEU A 158 -15.78 9.27 7.26
CA LEU A 158 -14.35 9.50 7.04
C LEU A 158 -14.16 10.28 5.75
N THR A 159 -13.30 11.28 5.81
CA THR A 159 -12.95 12.14 4.66
C THR A 159 -11.63 11.74 4.01
N GLY A 160 -10.77 11.00 4.76
CA GLY A 160 -9.44 10.61 4.36
C GLY A 160 -8.35 11.62 4.74
N THR A 161 -8.72 12.70 5.42
CA THR A 161 -7.76 13.71 5.93
C THR A 161 -7.45 13.54 7.41
N GLU A 162 -8.13 12.58 8.07
CA GLU A 162 -7.95 12.29 9.49
C GLU A 162 -6.58 11.71 9.79
N THR A 163 -6.10 11.96 11.01
CA THR A 163 -4.98 11.23 11.60
C THR A 163 -5.49 9.93 12.19
N PHE A 164 -4.92 8.81 11.75
CA PHE A 164 -5.34 7.47 12.17
C PHE A 164 -4.40 6.91 13.23
N ASP A 165 -4.98 6.34 14.28
CA ASP A 165 -4.30 5.55 15.30
C ASP A 165 -4.94 4.16 15.36
N ILE A 166 -4.13 3.09 15.22
CA ILE A 166 -4.61 1.70 15.20
C ILE A 166 -4.05 1.00 16.43
N ARG A 167 -4.93 0.53 17.32
CA ARG A 167 -4.60 -0.10 18.59
C ARG A 167 -5.04 -1.55 18.63
N GLY A 168 -4.24 -2.39 19.26
CA GLY A 168 -4.47 -3.83 19.37
C GLY A 168 -3.64 -4.65 18.37
N VAL A 169 -2.94 -4.02 17.43
CA VAL A 169 -2.02 -4.68 16.50
C VAL A 169 -0.82 -5.27 17.24
N GLU A 170 -0.43 -4.68 18.35
CA GLU A 170 0.66 -5.11 19.23
C GLU A 170 0.49 -6.54 19.76
N GLU A 171 -0.74 -7.05 19.82
CA GLU A 171 -1.02 -8.45 20.20
C GLU A 171 -0.34 -9.46 19.26
N LEU A 172 -0.12 -9.09 18.01
CA LEU A 172 0.64 -9.92 17.07
C LEU A 172 2.06 -10.24 17.58
N ASN A 173 2.68 -9.35 18.36
CA ASN A 173 4.02 -9.56 18.92
C ASN A 173 4.04 -10.67 19.99
N SER A 174 2.92 -10.92 20.66
CA SER A 174 2.77 -12.00 21.64
C SER A 174 2.27 -13.31 21.03
N GLY A 175 2.16 -13.40 19.70
CA GLY A 175 1.73 -14.59 18.99
C GLY A 175 0.21 -14.70 18.82
N ASN A 176 -0.56 -13.75 19.35
CA ASN A 176 -2.00 -13.69 19.18
C ASN A 176 -2.36 -12.94 17.91
N ILE A 177 -3.29 -13.48 17.14
CA ILE A 177 -3.87 -12.77 15.99
C ILE A 177 -5.19 -12.15 16.46
N PRO A 178 -5.26 -10.82 16.66
CA PRO A 178 -6.51 -10.18 17.04
C PRO A 178 -7.51 -10.29 15.90
N ASN A 179 -8.77 -10.61 16.21
CA ASN A 179 -9.84 -10.61 15.20
C ASN A 179 -10.17 -9.19 14.75
N GLU A 180 -10.09 -8.24 15.66
CA GLU A 180 -10.40 -6.83 15.44
C GLU A 180 -9.39 -5.94 16.15
N VAL A 181 -9.23 -4.76 15.61
CA VAL A 181 -8.46 -3.65 16.19
C VAL A 181 -9.35 -2.44 16.37
N VAL A 182 -8.95 -1.55 17.26
CA VAL A 182 -9.61 -0.25 17.44
C VAL A 182 -8.91 0.76 16.55
N VAL A 183 -9.65 1.41 15.69
CA VAL A 183 -9.17 2.49 14.82
C VAL A 183 -9.74 3.80 15.32
N ARG A 184 -8.87 4.76 15.58
CA ARG A 184 -9.22 6.15 15.85
C ARG A 184 -8.87 7.00 14.64
N ALA A 185 -9.81 7.80 14.20
CA ALA A 185 -9.66 8.74 13.11
C ALA A 185 -10.07 10.13 13.66
N ASP A 186 -9.11 10.90 14.16
CA ASP A 186 -9.30 12.12 14.94
C ASP A 186 -10.25 11.88 16.12
N GLY A 187 -11.44 12.48 16.12
CA GLY A 187 -12.45 12.30 17.18
C GLY A 187 -13.39 11.10 17.02
N LYS A 188 -13.20 10.28 15.97
CA LYS A 188 -14.03 9.10 15.69
C LYS A 188 -13.33 7.84 16.13
N GLU A 189 -14.06 6.88 16.69
CA GLU A 189 -13.53 5.57 17.06
C GLU A 189 -14.46 4.48 16.50
N PHE A 190 -13.87 3.48 15.86
CA PHE A 190 -14.57 2.32 15.33
C PHE A 190 -13.69 1.09 15.38
N ARG A 191 -14.23 -0.08 15.10
CA ARG A 191 -13.48 -1.32 15.03
C ARG A 191 -13.34 -1.79 13.58
N ALA A 192 -12.17 -2.34 13.27
CA ALA A 192 -11.89 -2.95 11.98
C ALA A 192 -11.42 -4.38 12.18
N GLN A 193 -11.83 -5.27 11.29
CA GLN A 193 -11.37 -6.66 11.28
C GLN A 193 -9.92 -6.73 10.79
N VAL A 194 -9.09 -7.49 11.46
CA VAL A 194 -7.73 -7.82 11.00
C VAL A 194 -7.81 -8.97 10.01
N ARG A 195 -7.31 -8.78 8.82
CA ARG A 195 -7.35 -9.78 7.76
C ARG A 195 -6.03 -10.52 7.59
N ILE A 196 -5.46 -10.90 8.72
CA ILE A 196 -4.37 -11.88 8.83
C ILE A 196 -5.03 -13.20 9.23
N ASP A 197 -5.20 -14.10 8.25
CA ASP A 197 -6.12 -15.24 8.39
C ASP A 197 -5.40 -16.52 8.83
N THR A 198 -4.06 -16.52 8.86
CA THR A 198 -3.26 -17.70 9.25
C THR A 198 -2.06 -17.35 10.14
N PRO A 199 -1.58 -18.27 10.98
CA PRO A 199 -0.36 -18.06 11.78
C PRO A 199 0.87 -17.74 10.94
N GLY A 200 1.05 -18.37 9.77
CA GLY A 200 2.16 -18.09 8.87
C GLY A 200 2.13 -16.66 8.31
N GLU A 201 0.95 -16.15 8.00
CA GLU A 201 0.80 -14.75 7.59
C GLU A 201 1.16 -13.80 8.74
N ALA A 202 0.83 -14.13 9.98
CA ALA A 202 1.21 -13.35 11.16
C ALA A 202 2.74 -13.31 11.32
N ASP A 203 3.42 -14.43 11.08
CA ASP A 203 4.89 -14.50 11.10
C ASP A 203 5.50 -13.59 10.05
N TYR A 204 4.99 -13.61 8.82
CA TYR A 204 5.46 -12.71 7.77
C TYR A 204 5.28 -11.24 8.15
N TYR A 205 4.09 -10.89 8.65
CA TYR A 205 3.79 -9.52 9.05
C TYR A 205 4.68 -9.03 10.20
N ARG A 206 4.86 -9.84 11.25
CA ARG A 206 5.73 -9.51 12.40
C ARG A 206 7.18 -9.21 11.99
N HIS A 207 7.67 -9.90 10.97
CA HIS A 207 9.01 -9.70 10.45
C HIS A 207 9.13 -8.55 9.46
N GLY A 208 8.01 -7.88 9.13
CA GLY A 208 7.97 -6.79 8.15
C GLY A 208 7.90 -7.27 6.70
N GLY A 209 7.56 -8.55 6.49
CA GLY A 209 7.36 -9.18 5.19
C GLY A 209 8.04 -10.55 5.07
N ILE A 210 7.64 -11.29 4.05
CA ILE A 210 8.11 -12.66 3.82
C ILE A 210 9.62 -12.74 3.58
N MET A 211 10.22 -11.79 2.88
CA MET A 211 11.67 -11.79 2.60
C MET A 211 12.47 -11.62 3.88
N GLN A 212 12.10 -10.71 4.74
CA GLN A 212 12.72 -10.49 6.05
C GLN A 212 12.56 -11.70 6.96
N TYR A 213 11.39 -12.34 6.94
CA TYR A 213 11.15 -13.59 7.66
C TYR A 213 12.11 -14.70 7.21
N VAL A 214 12.18 -14.95 5.90
CA VAL A 214 13.04 -16.00 5.32
C VAL A 214 14.51 -15.72 5.62
N LEU A 215 14.98 -14.49 5.45
CA LEU A 215 16.38 -14.13 5.72
C LEU A 215 16.75 -14.36 7.20
N ARG A 216 15.89 -14.00 8.15
CA ARG A 216 16.13 -14.23 9.56
C ARG A 216 16.15 -15.72 9.90
N SER A 217 15.20 -16.49 9.35
CA SER A 217 15.16 -17.96 9.56
C SER A 217 16.43 -18.65 9.01
N LEU A 218 16.97 -18.20 7.88
CA LEU A 218 18.23 -18.73 7.35
C LEU A 218 19.42 -18.37 8.23
N LEU A 219 19.46 -17.19 8.80
CA LEU A 219 20.54 -16.77 9.72
C LEU A 219 20.50 -17.59 11.02
N GLU A 220 19.34 -17.85 11.58
CA GLU A 220 19.15 -18.66 12.78
C GLU A 220 19.55 -20.12 12.53
N GLY A 221 19.10 -20.72 11.42
CA GLY A 221 19.47 -22.08 11.03
C GLY A 221 20.94 -22.29 10.68
N SER A 222 21.65 -21.23 10.30
CA SER A 222 23.10 -21.29 10.04
C SER A 222 23.92 -21.25 11.32
N GLY A 223 23.38 -20.76 12.42
CA GLY A 223 24.05 -20.74 13.74
C GLY A 223 24.18 -22.12 14.39
N ASP A 224 23.22 -23.00 14.18
CA ASP A 224 23.21 -24.35 14.77
C ASP A 224 24.20 -25.32 14.09
N ASN A 225 24.64 -25.04 12.87
CA ASN A 225 25.61 -25.87 12.13
C ASN A 225 27.08 -25.53 12.42
N GLN A 226 27.39 -24.50 13.20
CA GLN A 226 28.77 -24.17 13.58
C GLN A 226 29.14 -24.62 15.03
N ALA A 227 28.23 -25.26 15.75
CA ALA A 227 28.43 -25.72 17.14
C ALA A 227 28.53 -27.25 17.27
N SER A 228 28.80 -27.99 16.17
CA SER A 228 28.98 -29.44 16.18
C SER A 228 30.36 -29.86 15.66
#